data_a20ed717d69bc134512c46aab378c0a6
#
_entry.id   a20ed717d69bc134512c46aab378c0a6
#
_cell.length_a   1.000
_cell.length_b   1.000
_cell.length_c   1.000
_cell.angle_alpha   90.00
_cell.angle_beta   90.00
_cell.angle_gamma   90.00
#
_symmetry.space_group_name_H-M   'P 1'
#
loop_
_entity.id
_entity.type
_entity.pdbx_description
1 polymer ?
#
loop_
_entity_poly.entity_id
_entity_poly.type
_entity_poly.pdbx_seq_one_letter_code
_entity_poly.pdbx_strand_id
1 'polypeptide(L)'
;YTIDPSNFGMNTPIAAFFKTVGSAAFGYMLPILAGFIAMSIADRPGLAVGFAGGVLAMNGTNFAGLANGETTGISGGFLAALLAGFVAGYVVEFLKKITEKLPASLNGIRPMLIYPLGGILIIGAVMCGINPVMGMINTAMTNCLNAMGGTSKVLLGAIVAGMMSIDMGGPFNKAAYVFGTAALASGNYEVMAAVMVGGMVPPIAIALSTTFCPRKWTPDERRNGIVNYVMGLCFVTEGAIPYAAADPLRVLPSCVAGAALAGALSMTFGCALRAPHGGIFVFPVVDHALLYCVALATGSVVGAVILSLLKKNRTDAA
;
A
#
# COMPACT_ATOMS: atom_id res chain seq x y z
N TYR A 1 -14.69 24.60 25.13
CA TYR A 1 -14.82 23.38 24.28
C TYR A 1 -14.31 22.20 25.07
N THR A 2 -15.22 21.37 25.58
CA THR A 2 -14.89 20.03 26.10
C THR A 2 -14.58 19.13 24.90
N ILE A 3 -13.35 18.67 24.80
CA ILE A 3 -12.95 17.70 23.76
C ILE A 3 -13.54 16.35 24.19
N ASP A 4 -14.53 15.87 23.46
CA ASP A 4 -15.08 14.53 23.65
C ASP A 4 -14.19 13.51 22.92
N PRO A 5 -13.48 12.62 23.64
CA PRO A 5 -12.59 11.63 23.03
C PRO A 5 -13.32 10.66 22.09
N SER A 6 -14.63 10.40 22.34
CA SER A 6 -15.46 9.54 21.49
C SER A 6 -15.76 10.17 20.12
N ASN A 7 -15.68 11.50 20.03
CA ASN A 7 -15.93 12.30 18.84
C ASN A 7 -14.65 12.92 18.23
N PHE A 8 -13.51 12.24 18.43
CA PHE A 8 -12.22 12.72 17.94
C PHE A 8 -12.25 13.02 16.43
N GLY A 9 -11.84 14.23 16.08
CA GLY A 9 -11.87 14.74 14.71
C GLY A 9 -13.23 15.30 14.25
N MET A 10 -14.26 15.36 15.13
CA MET A 10 -15.58 15.95 14.86
C MET A 10 -15.92 17.10 15.82
N ASN A 11 -15.03 17.46 16.74
CA ASN A 11 -15.28 18.41 17.82
C ASN A 11 -15.40 19.88 17.34
N THR A 12 -14.95 20.18 16.13
CA THR A 12 -15.13 21.52 15.52
C THR A 12 -15.71 21.35 14.11
N PRO A 13 -16.48 22.35 13.60
CA PRO A 13 -17.04 22.27 12.25
C PRO A 13 -15.99 22.06 11.15
N ILE A 14 -14.82 22.69 11.29
CA ILE A 14 -13.70 22.56 10.35
C ILE A 14 -13.12 21.13 10.39
N ALA A 15 -12.87 20.59 11.58
CA ALA A 15 -12.38 19.23 11.73
C ALA A 15 -13.39 18.21 11.21
N ALA A 16 -14.68 18.40 11.51
CA ALA A 16 -15.77 17.57 11.01
C ALA A 16 -15.84 17.59 9.48
N PHE A 17 -15.68 18.77 8.86
CA PHE A 17 -15.62 18.89 7.41
C PHE A 17 -14.49 18.05 6.81
N PHE A 18 -13.25 18.24 7.25
CA PHE A 18 -12.10 17.48 6.73
C PHE A 18 -12.23 15.98 6.98
N LYS A 19 -12.70 15.58 8.17
CA LYS A 19 -12.91 14.17 8.48
C LYS A 19 -13.99 13.56 7.58
N THR A 20 -15.10 14.25 7.37
CA THR A 20 -16.19 13.76 6.52
C THR A 20 -15.75 13.62 5.06
N VAL A 21 -15.09 14.65 4.50
CA VAL A 21 -14.56 14.61 3.13
C VAL A 21 -13.49 13.52 3.00
N GLY A 22 -12.56 13.43 3.94
CA GLY A 22 -11.53 12.39 3.94
C GLY A 22 -12.10 10.99 4.05
N SER A 23 -13.09 10.78 4.93
CA SER A 23 -13.75 9.47 5.09
C SER A 23 -14.54 9.06 3.84
N ALA A 24 -15.21 10.01 3.18
CA ALA A 24 -15.91 9.76 1.92
C ALA A 24 -14.90 9.36 0.82
N ALA A 25 -13.81 10.11 0.66
CA ALA A 25 -12.76 9.78 -0.31
C ALA A 25 -12.15 8.40 -0.03
N PHE A 26 -11.84 8.10 1.24
CA PHE A 26 -11.26 6.82 1.65
C PHE A 26 -12.24 5.65 1.47
N GLY A 27 -13.53 5.87 1.69
CA GLY A 27 -14.57 4.87 1.48
C GLY A 27 -14.66 4.37 0.03
N TYR A 28 -14.27 5.18 -0.94
CA TYR A 28 -14.22 4.78 -2.35
C TYR A 28 -12.89 4.17 -2.81
N MET A 29 -11.90 4.04 -1.93
CA MET A 29 -10.57 3.53 -2.29
C MET A 29 -10.64 2.16 -2.99
N LEU A 30 -11.38 1.21 -2.44
CA LEU A 30 -11.50 -0.15 -2.98
C LEU A 30 -12.26 -0.20 -4.31
N PRO A 31 -13.43 0.44 -4.47
CA PRO A 31 -14.11 0.56 -5.76
C PRO A 31 -13.26 1.22 -6.85
N ILE A 32 -12.56 2.31 -6.51
CA ILE A 32 -11.68 3.01 -7.45
C ILE A 32 -10.53 2.10 -7.88
N LEU A 33 -9.87 1.43 -6.94
CA LEU A 33 -8.80 0.48 -7.24
C LEU A 33 -9.26 -0.59 -8.22
N ALA A 34 -10.38 -1.26 -7.94
CA ALA A 34 -10.93 -2.30 -8.81
C ALA A 34 -11.30 -1.75 -10.19
N GLY A 35 -11.87 -0.55 -10.25
CA GLY A 35 -12.22 0.14 -11.49
C GLY A 35 -10.99 0.41 -12.37
N PHE A 36 -9.93 0.96 -11.80
CA PHE A 36 -8.70 1.26 -12.56
C PHE A 36 -7.92 0.01 -12.96
N ILE A 37 -7.93 -1.06 -12.17
CA ILE A 37 -7.37 -2.36 -12.59
C ILE A 37 -8.14 -2.89 -13.80
N ALA A 38 -9.47 -2.90 -13.75
CA ALA A 38 -10.29 -3.36 -14.87
C ALA A 38 -10.11 -2.47 -16.12
N MET A 39 -9.96 -1.16 -15.93
CA MET A 39 -9.68 -0.22 -17.02
C MET A 39 -8.30 -0.48 -17.65
N SER A 40 -7.29 -0.85 -16.89
CA SER A 40 -5.96 -1.17 -17.43
C SER A 40 -5.95 -2.42 -18.33
N ILE A 41 -6.95 -3.31 -18.15
CA ILE A 41 -7.10 -4.55 -18.93
C ILE A 41 -8.03 -4.34 -20.14
N ALA A 42 -9.16 -3.68 -19.91
CA ALA A 42 -10.28 -3.62 -20.86
C ALA A 42 -10.70 -2.20 -21.24
N ASP A 43 -9.81 -1.21 -21.07
CA ASP A 43 -10.07 0.19 -21.36
C ASP A 43 -11.30 0.76 -20.61
N ARG A 44 -11.87 1.85 -21.13
CA ARG A 44 -13.00 2.58 -20.52
C ARG A 44 -14.19 1.71 -20.10
N PRO A 45 -14.64 0.71 -20.88
CA PRO A 45 -15.74 -0.16 -20.46
C PRO A 45 -15.46 -0.94 -19.17
N GLY A 46 -14.19 -1.27 -18.92
CA GLY A 46 -13.76 -1.97 -17.70
C GLY A 46 -13.97 -1.17 -16.43
N LEU A 47 -13.85 0.16 -16.49
CA LEU A 47 -13.93 1.04 -15.32
C LEU A 47 -15.23 0.85 -14.53
N ALA A 48 -16.38 0.92 -15.20
CA ALA A 48 -17.69 0.81 -14.55
C ALA A 48 -17.90 -0.58 -13.95
N VAL A 49 -17.50 -1.62 -14.68
CA VAL A 49 -17.62 -3.01 -14.24
C VAL A 49 -16.73 -3.31 -13.03
N GLY A 50 -15.47 -2.84 -13.08
CA GLY A 50 -14.54 -2.97 -11.97
C GLY A 50 -14.98 -2.20 -10.74
N PHE A 51 -15.48 -0.97 -10.92
CA PHE A 51 -16.02 -0.18 -9.82
C PHE A 51 -17.18 -0.89 -9.12
N ALA A 52 -18.14 -1.42 -9.88
CA ALA A 52 -19.26 -2.20 -9.33
C ALA A 52 -18.76 -3.46 -8.59
N GLY A 53 -17.83 -4.20 -9.14
CA GLY A 53 -17.18 -5.33 -8.49
C GLY A 53 -16.50 -4.96 -7.17
N GLY A 54 -15.82 -3.84 -7.15
CA GLY A 54 -15.16 -3.30 -5.93
C GLY A 54 -16.14 -2.91 -4.83
N VAL A 55 -17.29 -2.34 -5.19
CA VAL A 55 -18.37 -2.04 -4.23
C VAL A 55 -18.92 -3.33 -3.62
N LEU A 56 -19.17 -4.36 -4.44
CA LEU A 56 -19.65 -5.66 -3.97
C LEU A 56 -18.64 -6.37 -3.07
N ALA A 57 -17.33 -6.25 -3.39
CA ALA A 57 -16.25 -6.75 -2.56
C ALA A 57 -16.22 -6.05 -1.18
N MET A 58 -16.35 -4.73 -1.17
CA MET A 58 -16.38 -3.92 0.04
C MET A 58 -17.57 -4.27 0.93
N ASN A 59 -18.75 -4.44 0.34
CA ASN A 59 -19.98 -4.78 1.07
C ASN A 59 -20.04 -6.26 1.47
N GLY A 60 -19.21 -7.13 0.90
CA GLY A 60 -19.26 -8.57 1.16
C GLY A 60 -20.56 -9.23 0.66
N THR A 61 -21.23 -8.62 -0.31
CA THR A 61 -22.51 -9.11 -0.86
C THR A 61 -22.36 -10.53 -1.38
N ASN A 62 -23.25 -11.44 -0.98
CA ASN A 62 -23.20 -12.85 -1.35
C ASN A 62 -24.61 -13.43 -1.53
N PHE A 63 -24.70 -14.57 -2.23
CA PHE A 63 -25.99 -15.18 -2.55
C PHE A 63 -26.78 -15.62 -1.32
N ALA A 64 -26.12 -16.11 -0.27
CA ALA A 64 -26.80 -16.56 0.95
C ALA A 64 -27.43 -15.37 1.69
N GLY A 65 -26.72 -14.25 1.81
CA GLY A 65 -27.27 -13.02 2.39
C GLY A 65 -28.43 -12.49 1.57
N LEU A 66 -28.31 -12.41 0.24
CA LEU A 66 -29.39 -11.95 -0.63
C LEU A 66 -30.66 -12.80 -0.52
N ALA A 67 -30.51 -14.12 -0.35
CA ALA A 67 -31.66 -15.01 -0.12
C ALA A 67 -32.39 -14.69 1.20
N ASN A 68 -31.71 -14.14 2.19
CA ASN A 68 -32.24 -13.72 3.48
C ASN A 68 -32.65 -12.23 3.51
N GLY A 69 -32.57 -11.51 2.39
CA GLY A 69 -32.82 -10.08 2.30
C GLY A 69 -31.69 -9.17 2.80
N GLU A 70 -30.50 -9.72 3.02
CA GLU A 70 -29.32 -8.98 3.45
C GLU A 70 -28.47 -8.59 2.24
N THR A 71 -28.19 -7.29 2.09
CA THR A 71 -27.36 -6.77 0.98
C THR A 71 -25.87 -6.67 1.34
N THR A 72 -25.54 -6.78 2.63
CA THR A 72 -24.19 -6.69 3.16
C THR A 72 -23.81 -7.98 3.89
N GLY A 73 -22.54 -8.35 3.79
CA GLY A 73 -21.97 -9.50 4.47
C GLY A 73 -20.58 -9.20 5.03
N ILE A 74 -19.77 -10.23 5.22
CA ILE A 74 -18.37 -10.05 5.65
C ILE A 74 -17.58 -9.48 4.48
N SER A 75 -17.05 -8.27 4.63
CA SER A 75 -16.22 -7.64 3.62
C SER A 75 -15.02 -8.51 3.26
N GLY A 76 -14.78 -8.72 1.98
CA GLY A 76 -13.58 -9.35 1.48
C GLY A 76 -12.36 -8.41 1.47
N GLY A 77 -12.57 -7.15 1.86
CA GLY A 77 -11.53 -6.14 2.01
C GLY A 77 -10.77 -5.85 0.72
N PHE A 78 -9.52 -5.45 0.90
CA PHE A 78 -8.63 -5.05 -0.19
C PHE A 78 -8.36 -6.20 -1.20
N LEU A 79 -8.17 -7.43 -0.71
CA LEU A 79 -7.88 -8.59 -1.58
C LEU A 79 -9.06 -8.92 -2.50
N ALA A 80 -10.29 -8.85 -2.00
CA ALA A 80 -11.48 -9.06 -2.82
C ALA A 80 -11.65 -7.97 -3.87
N ALA A 81 -11.38 -6.70 -3.53
CA ALA A 81 -11.43 -5.59 -4.48
C ALA A 81 -10.36 -5.71 -5.58
N LEU A 82 -9.16 -6.14 -5.22
CA LEU A 82 -8.08 -6.43 -6.17
C LEU A 82 -8.52 -7.52 -7.15
N LEU A 83 -9.03 -8.64 -6.65
CA LEU A 83 -9.55 -9.74 -7.44
C LEU A 83 -10.70 -9.30 -8.34
N ALA A 84 -11.66 -8.52 -7.80
CA ALA A 84 -12.77 -7.96 -8.55
C ALA A 84 -12.32 -7.13 -9.75
N GLY A 85 -11.26 -6.34 -9.60
CA GLY A 85 -10.68 -5.54 -10.68
C GLY A 85 -10.14 -6.41 -11.82
N PHE A 86 -9.37 -7.44 -11.51
CA PHE A 86 -8.84 -8.38 -12.52
C PHE A 86 -9.98 -9.14 -13.21
N VAL A 87 -10.89 -9.72 -12.45
CA VAL A 87 -12.02 -10.49 -13.00
C VAL A 87 -12.90 -9.60 -13.87
N ALA A 88 -13.21 -8.37 -13.45
CA ALA A 88 -14.00 -7.43 -14.22
C ALA A 88 -13.33 -7.07 -15.56
N GLY A 89 -12.03 -6.84 -15.56
CA GLY A 89 -11.27 -6.58 -16.78
C GLY A 89 -11.39 -7.72 -17.78
N TYR A 90 -11.13 -8.95 -17.34
CA TYR A 90 -11.24 -10.13 -18.21
C TYR A 90 -12.68 -10.43 -18.63
N VAL A 91 -13.67 -10.19 -17.79
CA VAL A 91 -15.10 -10.31 -18.17
C VAL A 91 -15.43 -9.36 -19.32
N VAL A 92 -14.97 -8.11 -19.26
CA VAL A 92 -15.21 -7.16 -20.35
C VAL A 92 -14.47 -7.56 -21.63
N GLU A 93 -13.22 -8.01 -21.53
CA GLU A 93 -12.48 -8.54 -22.71
C GLU A 93 -13.18 -9.76 -23.33
N PHE A 94 -13.72 -10.65 -22.52
CA PHE A 94 -14.53 -11.77 -22.98
C PHE A 94 -15.80 -11.29 -23.70
N LEU A 95 -16.51 -10.30 -23.15
CA LEU A 95 -17.69 -9.70 -23.80
C LEU A 95 -17.32 -9.03 -25.13
N LYS A 96 -16.18 -8.35 -25.23
CA LYS A 96 -15.68 -7.80 -26.48
C LYS A 96 -15.54 -8.89 -27.54
N LYS A 97 -14.85 -10.00 -27.23
CA LYS A 97 -14.65 -11.13 -28.16
C LYS A 97 -15.93 -11.76 -28.63
N ILE A 98 -16.91 -11.99 -27.76
CA ILE A 98 -18.20 -12.58 -28.14
C ILE A 98 -18.98 -11.64 -29.07
N THR A 99 -18.92 -10.34 -28.79
CA THR A 99 -19.69 -9.35 -29.54
C THR A 99 -19.03 -8.92 -30.85
N GLU A 100 -17.78 -9.31 -31.12
CA GLU A 100 -17.11 -9.06 -32.42
C GLU A 100 -17.90 -9.59 -33.61
N LYS A 101 -18.61 -10.70 -33.43
CA LYS A 101 -19.43 -11.34 -34.47
C LYS A 101 -20.79 -10.67 -34.72
N LEU A 102 -21.15 -9.65 -33.94
CA LEU A 102 -22.40 -8.94 -34.12
C LEU A 102 -22.35 -8.02 -35.35
N PRO A 103 -23.49 -7.79 -36.03
CA PRO A 103 -23.56 -6.89 -37.20
C PRO A 103 -23.04 -5.48 -36.90
N ALA A 104 -22.46 -4.84 -37.90
CA ALA A 104 -21.89 -3.50 -37.79
C ALA A 104 -22.89 -2.43 -37.34
N SER A 105 -24.20 -2.62 -37.59
CA SER A 105 -25.27 -1.75 -37.11
C SER A 105 -25.37 -1.68 -35.58
N LEU A 106 -24.83 -2.68 -34.86
CA LEU A 106 -24.86 -2.76 -33.39
C LEU A 106 -23.56 -2.27 -32.74
N ASN A 107 -22.58 -1.81 -33.53
CA ASN A 107 -21.29 -1.36 -33.00
C ASN A 107 -21.40 -0.24 -31.95
N GLY A 108 -22.35 0.69 -32.11
CA GLY A 108 -22.58 1.76 -31.14
C GLY A 108 -23.20 1.29 -29.83
N ILE A 109 -23.98 0.22 -29.85
CA ILE A 109 -24.66 -0.32 -28.65
C ILE A 109 -23.69 -1.12 -27.76
N ARG A 110 -22.66 -1.74 -28.34
CA ARG A 110 -21.70 -2.58 -27.60
C ARG A 110 -21.09 -1.84 -26.40
N PRO A 111 -20.40 -0.69 -26.57
CA PRO A 111 -19.73 0.00 -25.46
C PRO A 111 -20.71 0.70 -24.53
N MET A 112 -21.90 1.09 -25.00
CA MET A 112 -22.86 1.83 -24.21
C MET A 112 -23.75 0.94 -23.34
N LEU A 113 -24.13 -0.23 -23.82
CA LEU A 113 -25.10 -1.11 -23.16
C LEU A 113 -24.50 -2.48 -22.84
N ILE A 114 -23.94 -3.19 -23.84
CA ILE A 114 -23.57 -4.59 -23.66
C ILE A 114 -22.42 -4.75 -22.66
N TYR A 115 -21.35 -3.97 -22.80
CA TYR A 115 -20.20 -4.09 -21.91
C TYR A 115 -20.50 -3.64 -20.48
N PRO A 116 -21.10 -2.45 -20.22
CA PRO A 116 -21.41 -2.07 -18.85
C PRO A 116 -22.48 -2.95 -18.21
N LEU A 117 -23.63 -3.15 -18.86
CA LEU A 117 -24.73 -3.89 -18.28
C LEU A 117 -24.40 -5.38 -18.13
N GLY A 118 -23.95 -6.03 -19.20
CA GLY A 118 -23.54 -7.42 -19.18
C GLY A 118 -22.37 -7.65 -18.23
N GLY A 119 -21.38 -6.77 -18.26
CA GLY A 119 -20.23 -6.81 -17.37
C GLY A 119 -20.60 -6.69 -15.89
N ILE A 120 -21.47 -5.73 -15.53
CA ILE A 120 -21.93 -5.53 -14.14
C ILE A 120 -22.73 -6.73 -13.66
N LEU A 121 -23.61 -7.30 -14.48
CA LEU A 121 -24.38 -8.49 -14.10
C LEU A 121 -23.47 -9.70 -13.87
N ILE A 122 -22.51 -9.93 -14.76
CA ILE A 122 -21.56 -11.06 -14.66
C ILE A 122 -20.65 -10.89 -13.44
N ILE A 123 -20.02 -9.70 -13.26
CA ILE A 123 -19.17 -9.47 -12.11
C ILE A 123 -19.97 -9.53 -10.80
N GLY A 124 -21.22 -9.09 -10.82
CA GLY A 124 -22.13 -9.19 -9.68
C GLY A 124 -22.32 -10.65 -9.26
N ALA A 125 -22.66 -11.52 -10.20
CA ALA A 125 -22.83 -12.95 -9.91
C ALA A 125 -21.51 -13.60 -9.44
N VAL A 126 -20.40 -13.28 -10.09
CA VAL A 126 -19.08 -13.82 -9.72
C VAL A 126 -18.68 -13.36 -8.32
N MET A 127 -18.84 -12.09 -7.99
CA MET A 127 -18.49 -11.56 -6.67
C MET A 127 -19.37 -12.11 -5.57
N CYS A 128 -20.67 -12.28 -5.81
CA CYS A 128 -21.58 -12.94 -4.85
C CYS A 128 -21.16 -14.39 -4.53
N GLY A 129 -20.57 -15.09 -5.48
CA GLY A 129 -20.01 -16.43 -5.26
C GLY A 129 -18.65 -16.44 -4.55
N ILE A 130 -17.81 -15.45 -4.83
CA ILE A 130 -16.42 -15.39 -4.33
C ILE A 130 -16.33 -14.71 -2.94
N ASN A 131 -17.17 -13.72 -2.67
CA ASN A 131 -17.10 -12.92 -1.44
C ASN A 131 -17.11 -13.74 -0.14
N PRO A 132 -17.84 -14.85 0.03
CA PRO A 132 -17.75 -15.64 1.25
C PRO A 132 -16.34 -16.17 1.51
N VAL A 133 -15.65 -16.63 0.46
CA VAL A 133 -14.27 -17.13 0.57
C VAL A 133 -13.32 -15.98 0.88
N MET A 134 -13.45 -14.86 0.20
CA MET A 134 -12.61 -13.68 0.43
C MET A 134 -12.85 -13.09 1.83
N GLY A 135 -14.09 -13.10 2.31
CA GLY A 135 -14.44 -12.70 3.68
C GLY A 135 -13.79 -13.59 4.73
N MET A 136 -13.79 -14.91 4.51
CA MET A 136 -13.08 -15.85 5.40
C MET A 136 -11.58 -15.59 5.42
N ILE A 137 -10.95 -15.36 4.26
CA ILE A 137 -9.51 -15.04 4.17
C ILE A 137 -9.22 -13.74 4.91
N ASN A 138 -10.02 -12.70 4.67
CA ASN A 138 -9.86 -11.41 5.33
C ASN A 138 -10.01 -11.52 6.86
N THR A 139 -11.00 -12.28 7.33
CA THR A 139 -11.22 -12.55 8.76
C THR A 139 -10.05 -13.34 9.35
N ALA A 140 -9.59 -14.39 8.66
CA ALA A 140 -8.44 -15.18 9.12
C ALA A 140 -7.16 -14.33 9.23
N MET A 141 -6.91 -13.46 8.25
CA MET A 141 -5.80 -12.52 8.29
C MET A 141 -5.91 -11.57 9.48
N THR A 142 -7.08 -10.97 9.69
CA THR A 142 -7.34 -10.06 10.81
C THR A 142 -7.15 -10.78 12.16
N ASN A 143 -7.69 -11.98 12.31
CA ASN A 143 -7.54 -12.78 13.52
C ASN A 143 -6.08 -13.16 13.77
N CYS A 144 -5.35 -13.53 12.71
CA CYS A 144 -3.91 -13.82 12.82
C CYS A 144 -3.13 -12.59 13.31
N LEU A 145 -3.35 -11.43 12.70
CA LEU A 145 -2.70 -10.17 13.10
C LEU A 145 -3.04 -9.78 14.56
N ASN A 146 -4.30 -9.91 14.94
CA ASN A 146 -4.74 -9.59 16.30
C ASN A 146 -4.25 -10.60 17.36
N ALA A 147 -4.06 -11.87 16.97
CA ALA A 147 -3.53 -12.91 17.86
C ALA A 147 -2.01 -12.84 18.02
N MET A 148 -1.29 -12.06 17.22
CA MET A 148 0.15 -11.91 17.32
C MET A 148 0.54 -11.22 18.64
N GLY A 149 1.33 -11.90 19.46
CA GLY A 149 1.93 -11.32 20.66
C GLY A 149 3.07 -10.35 20.34
N GLY A 150 3.59 -9.66 21.36
CA GLY A 150 4.59 -8.61 21.19
C GLY A 150 5.80 -9.00 20.32
N THR A 151 6.43 -10.14 20.60
CA THR A 151 7.60 -10.62 19.83
C THR A 151 7.24 -10.92 18.37
N SER A 152 6.09 -11.55 18.12
CA SER A 152 5.64 -11.87 16.76
C SER A 152 5.29 -10.61 15.98
N LYS A 153 4.70 -9.60 16.62
CA LYS A 153 4.45 -8.28 16.00
C LYS A 153 5.75 -7.60 15.60
N VAL A 154 6.75 -7.59 16.48
CA VAL A 154 8.07 -6.99 16.20
C VAL A 154 8.74 -7.68 15.02
N LEU A 155 8.69 -9.02 14.96
CA LEU A 155 9.23 -9.79 13.84
C LEU A 155 8.47 -9.47 12.53
N LEU A 156 7.14 -9.40 12.58
CA LEU A 156 6.33 -9.01 11.43
C LEU A 156 6.74 -7.61 10.93
N GLY A 157 6.86 -6.64 11.83
CA GLY A 157 7.30 -5.29 11.49
C GLY A 157 8.67 -5.26 10.83
N ALA A 158 9.63 -6.04 11.35
CA ALA A 158 10.95 -6.19 10.74
C ALA A 158 10.88 -6.76 9.32
N ILE A 159 10.07 -7.80 9.12
CA ILE A 159 9.92 -8.47 7.81
C ILE A 159 9.29 -7.52 6.80
N VAL A 160 8.12 -6.94 7.10
CA VAL A 160 7.41 -6.11 6.13
C VAL A 160 8.17 -4.82 5.79
N ALA A 161 8.83 -4.21 6.78
CA ALA A 161 9.67 -3.05 6.55
C ALA A 161 10.95 -3.40 5.76
N GLY A 162 11.58 -4.55 6.06
CA GLY A 162 12.71 -5.06 5.30
C GLY A 162 12.36 -5.33 3.83
N MET A 163 11.18 -5.91 3.56
CA MET A 163 10.68 -6.15 2.20
C MET A 163 10.58 -4.87 1.38
N MET A 164 10.26 -3.73 2.01
CA MET A 164 10.21 -2.43 1.32
C MET A 164 11.55 -2.02 0.72
N SER A 165 12.66 -2.53 1.26
CA SER A 165 14.03 -2.17 0.92
C SER A 165 14.75 -3.19 0.04
N ILE A 166 14.18 -4.37 -0.20
CA ILE A 166 14.81 -5.43 -1.00
C ILE A 166 14.95 -5.02 -2.46
N ASP A 167 13.91 -4.49 -3.05
CA ASP A 167 13.83 -4.16 -4.47
C ASP A 167 13.35 -2.73 -4.77
N MET A 168 13.16 -1.91 -3.72
CA MET A 168 12.94 -0.45 -3.77
C MET A 168 11.88 0.00 -4.79
N GLY A 169 10.72 -0.66 -4.82
CA GLY A 169 9.62 -0.39 -5.75
C GLY A 169 9.26 -1.59 -6.64
N GLY A 170 9.97 -2.70 -6.53
CA GLY A 170 9.71 -3.95 -7.23
C GLY A 170 8.64 -4.83 -6.57
N PRO A 171 8.60 -6.14 -6.92
CA PRO A 171 7.58 -7.06 -6.46
C PRO A 171 7.51 -7.24 -4.93
N PHE A 172 8.66 -7.31 -4.23
CA PHE A 172 8.70 -7.47 -2.76
C PHE A 172 8.18 -6.23 -2.05
N ASN A 173 8.59 -5.05 -2.50
CA ASN A 173 8.08 -3.77 -1.99
C ASN A 173 6.56 -3.69 -2.17
N LYS A 174 6.06 -4.00 -3.36
CA LYS A 174 4.63 -3.99 -3.66
C LYS A 174 3.86 -5.02 -2.84
N ALA A 175 4.41 -6.21 -2.62
CA ALA A 175 3.77 -7.23 -1.77
C ALA A 175 3.62 -6.76 -0.32
N ALA A 176 4.65 -6.15 0.26
CA ALA A 176 4.58 -5.56 1.60
C ALA A 176 3.56 -4.42 1.67
N TYR A 177 3.53 -3.56 0.65
CA TYR A 177 2.57 -2.46 0.56
C TYR A 177 1.12 -2.97 0.45
N VAL A 178 0.87 -3.97 -0.40
CA VAL A 178 -0.45 -4.60 -0.55
C VAL A 178 -0.89 -5.24 0.76
N PHE A 179 0.00 -5.95 1.44
CA PHE A 179 -0.27 -6.54 2.75
C PHE A 179 -0.60 -5.47 3.81
N GLY A 180 0.19 -4.39 3.87
CA GLY A 180 -0.07 -3.25 4.75
C GLY A 180 -1.42 -2.59 4.47
N THR A 181 -1.77 -2.42 3.19
CA THR A 181 -3.07 -1.84 2.78
C THR A 181 -4.24 -2.76 3.15
N ALA A 182 -4.08 -4.07 3.01
CA ALA A 182 -5.08 -5.05 3.44
C ALA A 182 -5.26 -5.02 4.96
N ALA A 183 -4.18 -4.96 5.73
CA ALA A 183 -4.21 -4.81 7.18
C ALA A 183 -4.89 -3.48 7.60
N LEU A 184 -4.58 -2.38 6.91
CA LEU A 184 -5.19 -1.07 7.10
C LEU A 184 -6.72 -1.13 6.90
N ALA A 185 -7.18 -1.75 5.81
CA ALA A 185 -8.60 -1.93 5.52
C ALA A 185 -9.31 -2.80 6.56
N SER A 186 -8.58 -3.68 7.24
CA SER A 186 -9.06 -4.54 8.33
C SER A 186 -8.95 -3.89 9.72
N GLY A 187 -8.56 -2.62 9.80
CA GLY A 187 -8.43 -1.87 11.05
C GLY A 187 -7.12 -2.10 11.80
N ASN A 188 -6.16 -2.82 11.23
CA ASN A 188 -4.83 -2.99 11.83
C ASN A 188 -3.85 -1.96 11.24
N TYR A 189 -3.65 -0.87 11.96
CA TYR A 189 -2.89 0.30 11.51
C TYR A 189 -1.39 0.21 11.80
N GLU A 190 -0.97 -0.67 12.72
CA GLU A 190 0.44 -0.84 13.12
C GLU A 190 1.28 -1.38 11.96
N VAL A 191 0.73 -2.34 11.20
CA VAL A 191 1.40 -2.94 10.04
C VAL A 191 1.71 -1.88 8.98
N MET A 192 0.75 -0.99 8.70
CA MET A 192 0.96 0.08 7.73
C MET A 192 2.05 1.05 8.18
N ALA A 193 2.12 1.40 9.46
CA ALA A 193 3.19 2.24 9.99
C ALA A 193 4.58 1.58 9.78
N ALA A 194 4.69 0.28 10.04
CA ALA A 194 5.95 -0.47 9.83
C ALA A 194 6.35 -0.52 8.34
N VAL A 195 5.40 -0.75 7.43
CA VAL A 195 5.65 -0.73 5.98
C VAL A 195 6.15 0.65 5.54
N MET A 196 5.47 1.71 5.98
CA MET A 196 5.81 3.07 5.55
C MET A 196 7.15 3.55 6.09
N VAL A 197 7.47 3.30 7.35
CA VAL A 197 8.80 3.65 7.88
C VAL A 197 9.90 2.89 7.13
N GLY A 198 9.66 1.63 6.78
CA GLY A 198 10.61 0.80 6.04
C GLY A 198 10.96 1.37 4.67
N GLY A 199 9.98 1.91 3.94
CA GLY A 199 10.22 2.53 2.62
C GLY A 199 10.95 3.87 2.68
N MET A 200 10.92 4.58 3.81
CA MET A 200 11.61 5.85 4.00
C MET A 200 13.10 5.68 4.31
N VAL A 201 13.49 4.56 4.91
CA VAL A 201 14.86 4.32 5.39
C VAL A 201 15.91 4.28 4.28
N PRO A 202 15.75 3.58 3.13
CA PRO A 202 16.81 3.44 2.14
C PRO A 202 17.37 4.76 1.63
N PRO A 203 16.57 5.70 1.11
CA PRO A 203 17.11 6.96 0.62
C PRO A 203 17.74 7.79 1.74
N ILE A 204 17.17 7.81 2.96
CA ILE A 204 17.74 8.56 4.08
C ILE A 204 19.07 7.95 4.53
N ALA A 205 19.18 6.62 4.61
CA ALA A 205 20.42 5.93 4.97
C ALA A 205 21.54 6.20 3.97
N ILE A 206 21.23 6.20 2.67
CA ILE A 206 22.19 6.56 1.61
C ILE A 206 22.57 8.03 1.73
N ALA A 207 21.62 8.94 1.93
CA ALA A 207 21.89 10.36 2.11
C ALA A 207 22.84 10.60 3.29
N LEU A 208 22.60 9.96 4.44
CA LEU A 208 23.50 10.02 5.60
C LEU A 208 24.90 9.49 5.27
N SER A 209 25.00 8.33 4.62
CA SER A 209 26.29 7.73 4.24
C SER A 209 27.06 8.62 3.28
N THR A 210 26.41 9.20 2.26
CA THR A 210 27.06 10.10 1.30
C THR A 210 27.53 11.41 1.94
N THR A 211 26.82 11.88 2.95
CA THR A 211 27.15 13.11 3.69
C THR A 211 28.30 12.89 4.67
N PHE A 212 28.23 11.86 5.51
CA PHE A 212 29.18 11.66 6.60
C PHE A 212 30.40 10.84 6.22
N CYS A 213 30.35 10.06 5.13
CA CYS A 213 31.46 9.25 4.64
C CYS A 213 31.85 9.59 3.19
N PRO A 214 32.20 10.84 2.87
CA PRO A 214 32.39 11.34 1.50
C PRO A 214 33.49 10.59 0.73
N ARG A 215 34.49 10.03 1.40
CA ARG A 215 35.61 9.29 0.77
C ARG A 215 35.18 7.97 0.12
N LYS A 216 33.96 7.52 0.34
CA LYS A 216 33.45 6.25 -0.18
C LYS A 216 32.57 6.43 -1.41
N TRP A 217 32.29 7.66 -1.79
CA TRP A 217 31.33 8.03 -2.82
C TRP A 217 31.94 8.94 -3.87
N THR A 218 31.48 8.84 -5.12
CA THR A 218 31.85 9.79 -6.17
C THR A 218 31.31 11.18 -5.90
N PRO A 219 31.88 12.24 -6.50
CA PRO A 219 31.29 13.58 -6.40
C PRO A 219 29.85 13.66 -6.87
N ASP A 220 29.48 12.93 -7.94
CA ASP A 220 28.14 12.89 -8.47
C ASP A 220 27.18 12.13 -7.55
N GLU A 221 27.58 10.97 -7.02
CA GLU A 221 26.81 10.24 -6.01
C GLU A 221 26.55 11.08 -4.75
N ARG A 222 27.53 11.86 -4.31
CA ARG A 222 27.39 12.77 -3.16
C ARG A 222 26.41 13.91 -3.45
N ARG A 223 26.49 14.51 -4.65
CA ARG A 223 25.57 15.58 -5.05
C ARG A 223 24.13 15.07 -5.11
N ASN A 224 23.92 13.92 -5.72
CA ASN A 224 22.61 13.27 -5.82
C ASN A 224 22.15 12.72 -4.46
N GLY A 225 23.07 12.34 -3.57
CA GLY A 225 22.77 11.86 -2.23
C GLY A 225 22.02 12.86 -1.36
N ILE A 226 22.25 14.17 -1.56
CA ILE A 226 21.52 15.22 -0.83
C ILE A 226 20.03 15.19 -1.18
N VAL A 227 19.68 14.91 -2.44
CA VAL A 227 18.28 14.83 -2.89
C VAL A 227 17.54 13.69 -2.19
N ASN A 228 18.26 12.62 -1.81
CA ASN A 228 17.68 11.47 -1.12
C ASN A 228 17.14 11.79 0.28
N TYR A 229 17.57 12.87 0.94
CA TYR A 229 16.91 13.34 2.17
C TYR A 229 15.47 13.73 1.88
N VAL A 230 15.26 14.50 0.82
CA VAL A 230 13.90 14.94 0.43
C VAL A 230 13.08 13.75 -0.06
N MET A 231 13.67 12.91 -0.91
CA MET A 231 12.99 11.72 -1.43
C MET A 231 12.55 10.79 -0.30
N GLY A 232 13.42 10.50 0.67
CA GLY A 232 13.08 9.65 1.81
C GLY A 232 12.00 10.27 2.72
N LEU A 233 12.07 11.57 2.97
CA LEU A 233 11.04 12.29 3.71
C LEU A 233 9.69 12.34 2.97
N CYS A 234 9.70 12.27 1.64
CA CYS A 234 8.50 12.20 0.82
C CYS A 234 8.04 10.77 0.50
N PHE A 235 8.66 9.75 1.12
CA PHE A 235 8.37 8.33 0.84
C PHE A 235 8.68 7.91 -0.61
N VAL A 236 9.72 8.44 -1.22
CA VAL A 236 10.19 8.05 -2.56
C VAL A 236 11.39 7.12 -2.41
N THR A 237 11.13 5.83 -2.22
CA THR A 237 12.15 4.79 -2.01
C THR A 237 13.07 4.63 -3.22
N GLU A 238 12.54 4.91 -4.42
CA GLU A 238 13.23 4.80 -5.70
C GLU A 238 14.49 5.67 -5.81
N GLY A 239 14.62 6.70 -5.01
CA GLY A 239 15.84 7.50 -4.92
C GLY A 239 17.09 6.68 -4.55
N ALA A 240 16.90 5.54 -3.92
CA ALA A 240 17.96 4.61 -3.57
C ALA A 240 18.40 3.70 -4.73
N ILE A 241 17.59 3.54 -5.78
CA ILE A 241 17.81 2.59 -6.88
C ILE A 241 19.16 2.81 -7.59
N PRO A 242 19.58 4.03 -7.97
CA PRO A 242 20.87 4.21 -8.64
C PRO A 242 22.06 3.71 -7.82
N TYR A 243 22.01 3.85 -6.50
CA TYR A 243 23.04 3.39 -5.58
C TYR A 243 23.02 1.88 -5.40
N ALA A 244 21.82 1.30 -5.31
CA ALA A 244 21.65 -0.15 -5.25
C ALA A 244 22.08 -0.83 -6.55
N ALA A 245 21.82 -0.23 -7.70
CA ALA A 245 22.26 -0.74 -9.00
C ALA A 245 23.79 -0.68 -9.17
N ALA A 246 24.45 0.36 -8.62
CA ALA A 246 25.90 0.50 -8.68
C ALA A 246 26.66 -0.45 -7.74
N ASP A 247 26.10 -0.78 -6.57
CA ASP A 247 26.73 -1.63 -5.55
C ASP A 247 25.69 -2.43 -4.74
N PRO A 248 25.00 -3.40 -5.39
CA PRO A 248 23.87 -4.09 -4.78
C PRO A 248 24.25 -4.89 -3.52
N LEU A 249 25.45 -5.51 -3.52
CA LEU A 249 25.89 -6.37 -2.42
C LEU A 249 26.15 -5.61 -1.10
N ARG A 250 26.33 -4.31 -1.15
CA ARG A 250 26.54 -3.49 0.05
C ARG A 250 25.35 -2.60 0.36
N VAL A 251 24.71 -2.02 -0.65
CA VAL A 251 23.60 -1.11 -0.46
C VAL A 251 22.34 -1.86 0.00
N LEU A 252 21.95 -2.95 -0.69
CA LEU A 252 20.72 -3.67 -0.36
C LEU A 252 20.71 -4.23 1.07
N PRO A 253 21.74 -5.00 1.54
CA PRO A 253 21.73 -5.52 2.89
C PRO A 253 21.70 -4.43 3.96
N SER A 254 22.38 -3.30 3.72
CA SER A 254 22.41 -2.18 4.64
C SER A 254 21.04 -1.50 4.77
N CYS A 255 20.37 -1.28 3.64
CA CYS A 255 19.03 -0.71 3.60
C CYS A 255 18.01 -1.66 4.24
N VAL A 256 18.08 -2.96 3.94
CA VAL A 256 17.20 -3.97 4.52
C VAL A 256 17.37 -4.05 6.03
N ALA A 257 18.61 -4.09 6.54
CA ALA A 257 18.87 -4.12 7.97
C ALA A 257 18.33 -2.87 8.69
N GLY A 258 18.58 -1.69 8.12
CA GLY A 258 18.07 -0.42 8.65
C GLY A 258 16.54 -0.35 8.64
N ALA A 259 15.90 -0.74 7.53
CA ALA A 259 14.45 -0.77 7.40
C ALA A 259 13.81 -1.79 8.34
N ALA A 260 14.36 -2.99 8.43
CA ALA A 260 13.87 -4.02 9.36
C ALA A 260 13.91 -3.55 10.82
N LEU A 261 15.00 -2.87 11.21
CA LEU A 261 15.10 -2.28 12.54
C LEU A 261 14.06 -1.18 12.76
N ALA A 262 13.86 -0.29 11.78
CA ALA A 262 12.84 0.76 11.87
C ALA A 262 11.43 0.18 12.03
N GLY A 263 11.08 -0.86 11.25
CA GLY A 263 9.81 -1.55 11.35
C GLY A 263 9.61 -2.27 12.68
N ALA A 264 10.64 -2.94 13.18
CA ALA A 264 10.64 -3.57 14.50
C ALA A 264 10.38 -2.54 15.61
N LEU A 265 11.08 -1.40 15.58
CA LEU A 265 10.89 -0.33 16.56
C LEU A 265 9.50 0.31 16.44
N SER A 266 9.00 0.55 15.21
CA SER A 266 7.65 1.06 14.98
C SER A 266 6.58 0.19 15.65
N MET A 267 6.68 -1.12 15.49
CA MET A 267 5.78 -2.09 16.14
C MET A 267 5.96 -2.12 17.66
N THR A 268 7.22 -2.05 18.15
CA THR A 268 7.51 -2.03 19.59
C THR A 268 6.91 -0.80 20.26
N PHE A 269 6.94 0.33 19.57
CA PHE A 269 6.41 1.60 20.07
C PHE A 269 4.88 1.73 19.88
N GLY A 270 4.23 0.76 19.24
CA GLY A 270 2.80 0.82 18.94
C GLY A 270 2.45 1.96 17.97
N CYS A 271 3.36 2.33 17.08
CA CYS A 271 3.06 3.33 16.06
C CYS A 271 1.99 2.81 15.12
N ALA A 272 0.94 3.59 14.89
CA ALA A 272 -0.17 3.21 14.02
C ALA A 272 -0.45 4.32 13.01
N LEU A 273 -0.57 3.94 11.73
CA LEU A 273 -0.79 4.88 10.62
C LEU A 273 -2.09 4.56 9.89
N ARG A 274 -2.99 5.53 9.85
CA ARG A 274 -4.33 5.39 9.25
C ARG A 274 -4.40 5.83 7.78
N ALA A 275 -3.26 6.01 7.12
CA ALA A 275 -3.20 6.41 5.71
C ALA A 275 -2.34 5.41 4.91
N PRO A 276 -2.70 5.08 3.66
CA PRO A 276 -1.91 4.19 2.81
C PRO A 276 -0.78 4.96 2.11
N HIS A 277 -0.08 5.81 2.83
CA HIS A 277 1.03 6.62 2.34
C HIS A 277 2.03 6.85 3.45
N GLY A 278 3.31 6.99 3.10
CA GLY A 278 4.40 7.37 4.00
C GLY A 278 4.82 8.84 3.83
N GLY A 279 5.91 9.17 4.48
CA GLY A 279 6.53 10.49 4.41
C GLY A 279 6.10 11.44 5.50
N ILE A 280 6.72 12.61 5.52
CA ILE A 280 6.50 13.64 6.54
C ILE A 280 5.04 14.15 6.58
N PHE A 281 4.33 14.06 5.45
CA PHE A 281 2.96 14.54 5.32
C PHE A 281 1.96 13.75 6.17
N VAL A 282 2.26 12.50 6.51
CA VAL A 282 1.38 11.65 7.32
C VAL A 282 1.73 11.67 8.81
N PHE A 283 2.81 12.31 9.24
CA PHE A 283 3.21 12.38 10.65
C PHE A 283 2.08 12.88 11.57
N PRO A 284 1.27 13.89 11.18
CA PRO A 284 0.16 14.35 12.01
C PRO A 284 -0.93 13.30 12.25
N VAL A 285 -1.02 12.25 11.41
CA VAL A 285 -2.03 11.18 11.51
C VAL A 285 -1.44 9.84 11.96
N VAL A 286 -0.18 9.84 12.37
CA VAL A 286 0.50 8.68 12.99
C VAL A 286 0.29 8.75 14.50
N ASP A 287 -0.23 7.67 15.09
CA ASP A 287 -0.23 7.53 16.53
C ASP A 287 1.22 7.35 17.02
N HIS A 288 1.59 8.07 18.06
CA HIS A 288 2.97 8.14 18.58
C HIS A 288 4.00 8.67 17.56
N ALA A 289 3.67 9.76 16.85
CA ALA A 289 4.50 10.36 15.80
C ALA A 289 5.96 10.60 16.21
N LEU A 290 6.24 11.03 17.45
CA LEU A 290 7.61 11.22 17.94
C LEU A 290 8.39 9.89 17.98
N LEU A 291 7.77 8.82 18.46
CA LEU A 291 8.39 7.48 18.49
C LEU A 291 8.56 6.91 17.07
N TYR A 292 7.65 7.24 16.17
CA TYR A 292 7.79 6.93 14.73
C TYR A 292 9.01 7.63 14.12
N CYS A 293 9.24 8.92 14.45
CA CYS A 293 10.45 9.64 14.04
C CYS A 293 11.72 9.00 14.61
N VAL A 294 11.68 8.55 15.88
CA VAL A 294 12.82 7.84 16.51
C VAL A 294 13.09 6.51 15.78
N ALA A 295 12.06 5.75 15.44
CA ALA A 295 12.20 4.51 14.68
C ALA A 295 12.84 4.77 13.30
N LEU A 296 12.35 5.77 12.57
CA LEU A 296 12.89 6.19 11.28
C LEU A 296 14.36 6.63 11.40
N ALA A 297 14.67 7.50 12.35
CA ALA A 297 16.03 8.01 12.54
C ALA A 297 17.00 6.88 12.91
N THR A 298 16.62 6.01 13.86
CA THR A 298 17.45 4.89 14.30
C THR A 298 17.73 3.92 13.16
N GLY A 299 16.69 3.51 12.42
CA GLY A 299 16.87 2.61 11.28
C GLY A 299 17.72 3.23 10.17
N SER A 300 17.52 4.52 9.87
CA SER A 300 18.30 5.25 8.87
C SER A 300 19.76 5.39 9.26
N VAL A 301 20.05 5.70 10.52
CA VAL A 301 21.44 5.79 11.04
C VAL A 301 22.11 4.43 11.01
N VAL A 302 21.43 3.38 11.50
CA VAL A 302 22.00 2.02 11.48
C VAL A 302 22.25 1.55 10.05
N GLY A 303 21.32 1.76 9.12
CA GLY A 303 21.51 1.48 7.70
C GLY A 303 22.69 2.24 7.10
N ALA A 304 22.83 3.53 7.42
CA ALA A 304 23.94 4.36 6.97
C ALA A 304 25.30 3.90 7.54
N VAL A 305 25.35 3.51 8.82
CA VAL A 305 26.55 2.97 9.47
C VAL A 305 26.97 1.66 8.83
N ILE A 306 26.06 0.70 8.67
CA ILE A 306 26.33 -0.59 8.02
C ILE A 306 26.84 -0.35 6.60
N LEU A 307 26.16 0.50 5.82
CA LEU A 307 26.57 0.84 4.46
C LEU A 307 27.96 1.46 4.44
N SER A 308 28.21 2.37 5.36
CA SER A 308 29.54 3.03 5.46
C SER A 308 30.64 2.06 5.88
N LEU A 309 30.34 1.05 6.70
CA LEU A 309 31.32 0.03 7.07
C LEU A 309 31.60 -0.94 5.92
N LEU A 310 30.57 -1.38 5.20
CA LEU A 310 30.71 -2.33 4.10
C LEU A 310 31.37 -1.72 2.86
N LYS A 311 31.13 -0.44 2.59
CA LYS A 311 31.67 0.24 1.40
C LYS A 311 33.16 0.59 1.61
N LYS A 312 34.00 0.13 0.70
CA LYS A 312 35.45 0.42 0.73
C LYS A 312 35.71 1.89 0.40
N ASN A 313 36.77 2.44 0.98
CA ASN A 313 37.24 3.75 0.53
C ASN A 313 37.65 3.65 -0.94
N ARG A 314 37.30 4.64 -1.74
CA ARG A 314 37.85 4.77 -3.07
C ARG A 314 39.29 5.19 -2.92
N THR A 315 40.22 4.39 -3.41
CA THR A 315 41.53 4.88 -3.79
C THR A 315 41.24 5.78 -4.99
N ASP A 316 41.44 7.06 -4.85
CA ASP A 316 41.40 8.00 -5.97
C ASP A 316 42.34 7.46 -7.03
N ALA A 317 41.76 6.91 -8.12
CA ALA A 317 42.50 6.75 -9.34
C ALA A 317 42.79 8.20 -9.80
N ALA A 318 44.04 8.59 -9.65
CA ALA A 318 44.58 9.83 -10.15
C ALA A 318 44.33 9.98 -11.65
#